data_a256255eab44d2b9b623e514452a63ea
#
_entry.id   a256255eab44d2b9b623e514452a63ea
#
_cell.length_a   1.000
_cell.length_b   1.000
_cell.length_c   1.000
_cell.angle_alpha   90.00
_cell.angle_beta   90.00
_cell.angle_gamma   90.00
#
_symmetry.space_group_name_H-M   'P 1'
#
loop_
_entity.id
_entity.type
_entity.pdbx_description
1 polymer ?
#
loop_
_entity_poly.entity_id
_entity_poly.type
_entity_poly.pdbx_seq_one_letter_code
_entity_poly.pdbx_strand_id
1 'polypeptide(L)'
;DIIFQTADTTWQAYNPWGGANLYGGNGPATGQGQGRAYAVSYNRPITTRGGGLAAGPQDYIYGAEFPAIMWLEQNGYDVSYMSGVDADRNGGLIKNHKMYLDVGHDEYWSGQQRDNVEAARDAGVNLAFWSGNEVYWRARYSNSISSDATPYRTLVSYKETWGANQNLDPTNQWTGTWRDPRGPAGTVGNNDPENALMGTMFKVDSYVLDTITVPYDDANQRFWRNTSIADLQPGQTASLNKNYLGYEWDEAPDDDSAPAGLVRLSSTTLD
;
A
#
# COMPACT_ATOMS: atom_id res chain seq x y z
N ASP A 1 -1.68 10.75 19.19
CA ASP A 1 -2.11 9.36 19.38
C ASP A 1 -2.12 8.54 18.07
N ILE A 2 -2.06 9.19 16.92
CA ILE A 2 -1.99 8.58 15.57
C ILE A 2 -0.61 8.81 15.00
N ILE A 3 0.01 7.77 14.46
CA ILE A 3 1.16 7.91 13.56
C ILE A 3 0.68 7.68 12.13
N PHE A 4 0.77 8.72 11.32
CA PHE A 4 0.41 8.71 9.90
C PHE A 4 1.65 8.41 9.07
N GLN A 5 1.64 7.34 8.29
CA GLN A 5 2.70 7.05 7.35
C GLN A 5 2.36 7.59 5.98
N THR A 6 3.33 8.19 5.32
CA THR A 6 3.22 8.61 3.93
C THR A 6 3.67 7.50 2.99
N ALA A 7 3.02 7.37 1.84
CA ALA A 7 3.34 6.40 0.79
C ALA A 7 4.51 6.86 -0.09
N ASP A 8 5.59 7.36 0.52
CA ASP A 8 6.72 7.96 -0.19
C ASP A 8 7.47 6.97 -1.10
N THR A 9 7.44 5.69 -0.81
CA THR A 9 7.93 4.64 -1.69
C THR A 9 7.14 4.60 -3.00
N THR A 10 5.82 4.67 -2.90
CA THR A 10 4.93 4.72 -4.06
C THR A 10 5.11 6.00 -4.86
N TRP A 11 5.27 7.15 -4.19
CA TRP A 11 5.61 8.39 -4.91
C TRP A 11 6.87 8.24 -5.75
N GLN A 12 7.91 7.64 -5.21
CA GLN A 12 9.16 7.41 -5.94
C GLN A 12 9.00 6.35 -7.04
N ALA A 13 8.19 5.32 -6.80
CA ALA A 13 7.93 4.27 -7.78
C ALA A 13 7.26 4.79 -9.05
N TYR A 14 6.37 5.78 -8.91
CA TYR A 14 5.65 6.41 -10.02
C TYR A 14 6.32 7.69 -10.54
N ASN A 15 7.35 8.20 -9.87
CA ASN A 15 8.00 9.45 -10.24
C ASN A 15 8.76 9.33 -11.57
N PRO A 16 8.33 10.03 -12.65
CA PRO A 16 8.95 9.92 -13.97
C PRO A 16 10.23 10.74 -14.11
N TRP A 17 10.65 11.48 -13.09
CA TRP A 17 11.84 12.31 -13.17
C TRP A 17 13.08 11.48 -13.52
N GLY A 18 13.83 11.94 -14.53
CA GLY A 18 15.01 11.24 -15.00
C GLY A 18 14.74 10.24 -16.13
N GLY A 19 13.49 10.14 -16.60
CA GLY A 19 13.12 9.40 -17.81
C GLY A 19 12.70 7.95 -17.57
N ALA A 20 12.77 7.44 -16.35
CA ALA A 20 12.25 6.12 -16.00
C ALA A 20 11.78 6.06 -14.55
N ASN A 21 10.78 5.23 -14.29
CA ASN A 21 10.27 4.89 -12.98
C ASN A 21 10.15 3.35 -12.85
N LEU A 22 9.48 2.84 -11.80
CA LEU A 22 9.34 1.39 -11.62
C LEU A 22 8.24 0.75 -12.51
N TYR A 23 7.61 1.52 -13.41
CA TYR A 23 6.59 1.04 -14.34
C TYR A 23 6.98 1.16 -15.81
N GLY A 24 7.75 2.17 -16.18
CA GLY A 24 8.12 2.39 -17.58
C GLY A 24 9.15 3.50 -17.77
N GLY A 25 9.41 3.85 -19.02
CA GLY A 25 10.34 4.89 -19.43
C GLY A 25 11.48 4.34 -20.26
N ASN A 26 12.69 4.86 -20.03
CA ASN A 26 13.92 4.52 -20.76
C ASN A 26 14.88 3.65 -19.91
N GLY A 27 14.32 2.91 -18.94
CA GLY A 27 15.10 2.02 -18.07
C GLY A 27 15.47 0.70 -18.73
N PRO A 28 16.23 -0.15 -18.02
CA PRO A 28 16.83 -1.35 -18.59
C PRO A 28 15.88 -2.56 -18.69
N ALA A 29 14.70 -2.53 -18.08
CA ALA A 29 13.84 -3.69 -18.06
C ALA A 29 13.26 -4.04 -19.42
N THR A 30 13.12 -5.34 -19.67
CA THR A 30 12.50 -5.92 -20.87
C THR A 30 11.28 -6.74 -20.48
N GLY A 31 10.39 -7.03 -21.42
CA GLY A 31 9.17 -7.79 -21.17
C GLY A 31 8.08 -6.94 -20.48
N GLN A 32 7.40 -7.47 -19.51
CA GLN A 32 6.35 -6.74 -18.80
C GLN A 32 6.94 -5.52 -18.08
N GLY A 33 6.34 -4.36 -18.28
CA GLY A 33 6.91 -3.09 -17.84
C GLY A 33 8.21 -2.72 -18.58
N GLN A 34 8.27 -2.97 -19.87
CA GLN A 34 9.44 -2.60 -20.70
C GLN A 34 9.81 -1.14 -20.49
N GLY A 35 11.12 -0.90 -20.34
CA GLY A 35 11.67 0.42 -20.13
C GLY A 35 11.57 0.93 -18.67
N ARG A 36 11.07 0.12 -17.73
CA ARG A 36 11.09 0.50 -16.32
C ARG A 36 12.49 0.44 -15.73
N ALA A 37 12.71 1.23 -14.69
CA ALA A 37 13.87 1.10 -13.82
C ALA A 37 13.71 -0.08 -12.86
N TYR A 38 14.81 -0.62 -12.35
CA TYR A 38 14.85 -1.55 -11.23
C TYR A 38 15.10 -0.85 -9.89
N ALA A 39 15.63 0.37 -9.98
CA ALA A 39 15.97 1.17 -8.82
C ALA A 39 15.72 2.65 -9.13
N VAL A 40 15.21 3.38 -8.16
CA VAL A 40 14.92 4.80 -8.27
C VAL A 40 15.46 5.56 -7.06
N SER A 41 16.00 6.75 -7.31
CA SER A 41 16.67 7.54 -6.28
C SER A 41 15.73 8.50 -5.58
N TYR A 42 15.80 8.55 -4.25
CA TYR A 42 15.20 9.59 -3.43
C TYR A 42 15.88 10.96 -3.56
N ASN A 43 17.02 11.04 -4.23
CA ASN A 43 17.70 12.32 -4.52
C ASN A 43 17.10 13.04 -5.74
N ARG A 44 16.16 12.41 -6.44
CA ARG A 44 15.45 13.05 -7.56
C ARG A 44 14.40 14.03 -7.06
N PRO A 45 14.20 15.17 -7.75
CA PRO A 45 12.99 15.95 -7.55
C PRO A 45 11.73 15.10 -7.79
N ILE A 46 10.67 15.38 -7.03
CA ILE A 46 9.37 14.73 -7.25
C ILE A 46 8.58 15.57 -8.25
N THR A 47 8.10 14.93 -9.31
CA THR A 47 7.21 15.56 -10.29
C THR A 47 5.82 15.66 -9.70
N THR A 48 5.35 16.88 -9.45
CA THR A 48 4.04 17.15 -8.84
C THR A 48 3.05 17.84 -9.79
N ARG A 49 3.42 18.01 -11.07
CA ARG A 49 2.58 18.65 -12.09
C ARG A 49 2.85 18.05 -13.46
N GLY A 50 1.84 18.08 -14.31
CA GLY A 50 1.97 17.65 -15.68
C GLY A 50 2.10 16.14 -15.80
N GLY A 51 1.28 15.41 -15.09
CA GLY A 51 1.18 13.97 -15.19
C GLY A 51 0.86 13.56 -16.62
N GLY A 52 1.70 12.69 -17.18
CA GLY A 52 1.37 11.96 -18.39
C GLY A 52 0.20 11.00 -18.12
N LEU A 53 0.06 10.04 -18.96
CA LEU A 53 -1.06 9.09 -19.07
C LEU A 53 -1.25 8.13 -17.87
N ALA A 54 -0.44 8.22 -16.82
CA ALA A 54 -0.53 7.34 -15.67
C ALA A 54 -0.48 8.15 -14.38
N ALA A 55 -0.93 7.54 -13.30
CA ALA A 55 -0.79 8.06 -11.96
C ALA A 55 0.64 8.57 -11.71
N GLY A 56 0.74 9.69 -11.05
CA GLY A 56 2.00 10.31 -10.68
C GLY A 56 2.03 10.62 -9.19
N PRO A 57 3.18 11.04 -8.65
CA PRO A 57 3.31 11.34 -7.23
C PRO A 57 2.23 12.30 -6.68
N GLN A 58 1.77 13.23 -7.52
CA GLN A 58 0.72 14.18 -7.15
C GLN A 58 -0.62 13.52 -6.81
N ASP A 59 -0.93 12.38 -7.41
CA ASP A 59 -2.21 11.69 -7.19
C ASP A 59 -2.24 11.08 -5.78
N TYR A 60 -1.12 10.62 -5.28
CA TYR A 60 -0.99 10.07 -3.93
C TYR A 60 -0.89 11.18 -2.88
N ILE A 61 0.03 12.11 -3.05
CA ILE A 61 0.27 13.21 -2.11
C ILE A 61 -0.97 14.10 -1.97
N TYR A 62 -1.51 14.60 -3.08
CA TYR A 62 -2.58 15.59 -3.06
C TYR A 62 -3.98 14.99 -3.21
N GLY A 63 -4.09 13.82 -3.82
CA GLY A 63 -5.37 13.13 -4.03
C GLY A 63 -5.83 12.30 -2.84
N ALA A 64 -4.92 11.72 -2.08
CA ALA A 64 -5.23 10.84 -0.96
C ALA A 64 -4.70 11.36 0.38
N GLU A 65 -3.40 11.52 0.54
CA GLU A 65 -2.80 11.82 1.83
C GLU A 65 -3.14 13.23 2.34
N PHE A 66 -2.99 14.26 1.51
CA PHE A 66 -3.26 15.64 1.93
C PHE A 66 -4.71 15.84 2.38
N PRO A 67 -5.75 15.35 1.68
CA PRO A 67 -7.13 15.43 2.19
C PRO A 67 -7.33 14.73 3.54
N ALA A 68 -6.72 13.57 3.74
CA ALA A 68 -6.80 12.85 5.00
C ALA A 68 -6.11 13.61 6.15
N ILE A 69 -4.92 14.15 5.90
CA ILE A 69 -4.19 15.00 6.86
C ILE A 69 -5.04 16.22 7.23
N MET A 70 -5.56 16.93 6.24
CA MET A 70 -6.42 18.08 6.47
C MET A 70 -7.63 17.73 7.31
N TRP A 71 -8.28 16.62 7.04
CA TRP A 71 -9.44 16.16 7.80
C TRP A 71 -9.07 15.83 9.25
N LEU A 72 -7.99 15.11 9.48
CA LEU A 72 -7.53 14.73 10.81
C LEU A 72 -7.20 15.97 11.65
N GLU A 73 -6.40 16.87 11.10
CA GLU A 73 -5.98 18.09 11.83
C GLU A 73 -7.15 19.05 12.08
N GLN A 74 -8.05 19.25 11.11
CA GLN A 74 -9.24 20.08 11.28
C GLN A 74 -10.19 19.52 12.35
N ASN A 75 -10.21 18.22 12.57
CA ASN A 75 -11.02 17.57 13.61
C ASN A 75 -10.27 17.43 14.95
N GLY A 76 -9.05 17.97 15.06
CA GLY A 76 -8.31 18.03 16.31
C GLY A 76 -7.70 16.70 16.77
N TYR A 77 -7.45 15.79 15.85
CA TYR A 77 -6.71 14.57 16.17
C TYR A 77 -5.24 14.90 16.44
N ASP A 78 -4.66 14.22 17.41
CA ASP A 78 -3.23 14.28 17.73
C ASP A 78 -2.49 13.34 16.76
N VAL A 79 -1.84 13.90 15.76
CA VAL A 79 -1.20 13.18 14.65
C VAL A 79 0.28 13.49 14.59
N SER A 80 1.09 12.45 14.54
CA SER A 80 2.50 12.50 14.18
C SER A 80 2.67 11.89 12.78
N TYR A 81 3.76 12.23 12.10
CA TYR A 81 4.01 11.82 10.72
C TYR A 81 5.31 11.05 10.61
N MET A 82 5.34 10.04 9.75
CA MET A 82 6.54 9.32 9.36
C MET A 82 6.48 8.93 7.88
N SER A 83 7.63 8.66 7.30
CA SER A 83 7.74 8.10 5.96
C SER A 83 7.86 6.57 5.99
N GLY A 84 7.66 5.89 4.86
CA GLY A 84 7.96 4.48 4.71
C GLY A 84 9.44 4.18 4.99
N VAL A 85 10.36 5.10 4.63
CA VAL A 85 11.78 5.02 5.03
C VAL A 85 11.94 5.04 6.55
N ASP A 86 11.18 5.86 7.26
CA ASP A 86 11.24 5.92 8.72
C ASP A 86 10.58 4.68 9.36
N ALA A 87 9.53 4.16 8.76
CA ALA A 87 8.91 2.91 9.21
C ALA A 87 9.88 1.72 9.09
N ASP A 88 10.74 1.70 8.07
CA ASP A 88 11.82 0.72 7.95
C ASP A 88 12.88 0.92 9.04
N ARG A 89 13.51 2.10 9.09
CA ARG A 89 14.72 2.34 9.90
C ARG A 89 14.45 2.67 11.37
N ASN A 90 13.29 3.19 11.69
CA ASN A 90 12.89 3.68 13.02
C ASN A 90 11.52 3.16 13.45
N GLY A 91 11.04 2.05 12.90
CA GLY A 91 9.68 1.55 13.11
C GLY A 91 9.32 1.26 14.58
N GLY A 92 10.29 1.18 15.48
CA GLY A 92 10.03 1.14 16.92
C GLY A 92 9.22 2.33 17.43
N LEU A 93 9.25 3.48 16.73
CA LEU A 93 8.46 4.67 17.07
C LEU A 93 6.94 4.42 16.91
N ILE A 94 6.53 3.53 16.03
CA ILE A 94 5.12 3.19 15.82
C ILE A 94 4.47 2.74 17.16
N LYS A 95 5.21 2.01 17.96
CA LYS A 95 4.73 1.49 19.26
C LYS A 95 4.44 2.55 20.32
N ASN A 96 4.86 3.78 20.10
CA ASN A 96 4.57 4.92 20.98
C ASN A 96 3.17 5.52 20.72
N HIS A 97 2.44 5.03 19.73
CA HIS A 97 1.14 5.53 19.29
C HIS A 97 0.06 4.48 19.49
N LYS A 98 -1.20 4.91 19.51
CA LYS A 98 -2.36 4.02 19.65
C LYS A 98 -2.82 3.47 18.31
N MET A 99 -2.52 4.19 17.23
CA MET A 99 -2.93 3.85 15.88
C MET A 99 -1.81 4.18 14.89
N TYR A 100 -1.56 3.25 14.00
CA TYR A 100 -0.82 3.45 12.76
C TYR A 100 -1.85 3.62 11.64
N LEU A 101 -1.71 4.64 10.85
CA LEU A 101 -2.60 4.97 9.74
C LEU A 101 -1.80 5.11 8.46
N ASP A 102 -2.18 4.34 7.46
CA ASP A 102 -1.70 4.40 6.10
C ASP A 102 -2.84 4.83 5.17
N VAL A 103 -2.59 5.77 4.27
CA VAL A 103 -3.63 6.37 3.45
C VAL A 103 -3.17 6.50 2.01
N GLY A 104 -4.02 6.05 1.13
CA GLY A 104 -3.72 6.02 -0.28
C GLY A 104 -3.00 4.73 -0.65
N HIS A 105 -2.56 4.67 -1.87
CA HIS A 105 -2.01 3.49 -2.50
C HIS A 105 -0.53 3.27 -2.09
N ASP A 106 -0.28 2.78 -0.88
CA ASP A 106 1.08 2.46 -0.42
C ASP A 106 1.52 1.06 -0.86
N GLU A 107 1.85 0.96 -2.11
CA GLU A 107 2.04 -0.27 -2.86
C GLU A 107 3.40 -0.95 -2.61
N TYR A 108 4.42 -0.18 -2.19
CA TYR A 108 5.81 -0.64 -2.09
C TYR A 108 6.32 -0.65 -0.65
N TRP A 109 6.42 -1.81 -0.07
CA TRP A 109 6.92 -1.97 1.29
C TRP A 109 8.23 -2.75 1.34
N SER A 110 9.14 -2.32 2.22
CA SER A 110 10.32 -3.12 2.54
C SER A 110 10.01 -4.23 3.53
N GLY A 111 10.87 -5.25 3.60
CA GLY A 111 10.75 -6.31 4.59
C GLY A 111 10.77 -5.77 6.01
N GLN A 112 11.73 -4.90 6.33
CA GLN A 112 11.87 -4.35 7.67
C GLN A 112 10.70 -3.42 8.05
N GLN A 113 10.15 -2.66 7.10
CA GLN A 113 8.95 -1.85 7.33
C GLN A 113 7.77 -2.74 7.75
N ARG A 114 7.52 -3.83 7.01
CA ARG A 114 6.46 -4.78 7.33
C ARG A 114 6.67 -5.44 8.70
N ASP A 115 7.86 -5.95 8.96
CA ASP A 115 8.23 -6.53 10.27
C ASP A 115 7.96 -5.56 11.43
N ASN A 116 8.28 -4.28 11.25
CA ASN A 116 8.06 -3.25 12.25
C ASN A 116 6.58 -2.94 12.50
N VAL A 117 5.77 -2.89 11.43
CA VAL A 117 4.32 -2.66 11.53
C VAL A 117 3.63 -3.88 12.16
N GLU A 118 4.02 -5.10 11.77
CA GLU A 118 3.51 -6.33 12.40
C GLU A 118 3.87 -6.39 13.88
N ALA A 119 5.11 -6.05 14.25
CA ALA A 119 5.53 -5.98 15.64
C ALA A 119 4.81 -4.89 16.44
N ALA A 120 4.35 -3.82 15.78
CA ALA A 120 3.51 -2.81 16.42
C ALA A 120 2.09 -3.32 16.64
N ARG A 121 1.49 -4.00 15.65
CA ARG A 121 0.20 -4.70 15.77
C ARG A 121 0.24 -5.67 16.95
N ASP A 122 1.25 -6.51 17.02
CA ASP A 122 1.41 -7.52 18.07
C ASP A 122 1.62 -6.90 19.46
N ALA A 123 2.12 -5.67 19.51
CA ALA A 123 2.21 -4.87 20.74
C ALA A 123 0.91 -4.14 21.09
N GLY A 124 -0.15 -4.26 20.29
CA GLY A 124 -1.47 -3.69 20.53
C GLY A 124 -1.75 -2.34 19.87
N VAL A 125 -0.90 -1.90 18.94
CA VAL A 125 -1.19 -0.73 18.10
C VAL A 125 -2.28 -1.10 17.10
N ASN A 126 -3.32 -0.26 16.97
CA ASN A 126 -4.33 -0.45 15.95
C ASN A 126 -3.76 -0.07 14.59
N LEU A 127 -3.99 -0.91 13.59
CA LEU A 127 -3.62 -0.59 12.20
C LEU A 127 -4.87 -0.14 11.43
N ALA A 128 -4.72 0.88 10.60
CA ALA A 128 -5.76 1.34 9.70
C ALA A 128 -5.16 1.60 8.31
N PHE A 129 -5.72 0.96 7.31
CA PHE A 129 -5.38 1.09 5.90
C PHE A 129 -6.58 1.69 5.17
N TRP A 130 -6.39 2.87 4.59
CA TRP A 130 -7.49 3.63 3.97
C TRP A 130 -7.32 3.71 2.46
N SER A 131 -7.17 2.57 1.83
CA SER A 131 -7.09 2.44 0.37
C SER A 131 -7.22 0.97 -0.06
N GLY A 132 -6.93 0.71 -1.32
CA GLY A 132 -6.71 -0.61 -1.89
C GLY A 132 -5.31 -0.72 -2.49
N ASN A 133 -4.90 -1.95 -2.78
CA ASN A 133 -3.59 -2.31 -3.33
C ASN A 133 -2.42 -1.76 -2.52
N GLU A 134 -2.53 -1.82 -1.20
CA GLU A 134 -1.42 -1.54 -0.28
C GLU A 134 -0.57 -2.81 -0.07
N VAL A 135 0.71 -2.64 0.26
CA VAL A 135 1.64 -3.74 0.57
C VAL A 135 1.77 -4.77 -0.57
N TYR A 136 1.70 -4.34 -1.82
CA TYR A 136 1.69 -5.26 -2.96
C TYR A 136 3.08 -5.69 -3.43
N TRP A 137 3.97 -4.72 -3.72
CA TRP A 137 5.34 -4.97 -4.13
C TRP A 137 6.29 -4.96 -2.94
N ARG A 138 7.07 -6.01 -2.81
CA ARG A 138 8.20 -5.96 -1.92
C ARG A 138 9.31 -5.12 -2.54
N ALA A 139 9.85 -4.21 -1.76
CA ALA A 139 10.97 -3.37 -2.12
C ALA A 139 12.09 -3.52 -1.09
N ARG A 140 13.21 -2.91 -1.36
CA ARG A 140 14.31 -2.73 -0.41
C ARG A 140 15.00 -1.41 -0.61
N TYR A 141 15.71 -0.95 0.39
CA TYR A 141 16.52 0.25 0.29
C TYR A 141 17.99 -0.09 -0.02
N SER A 142 18.64 0.84 -0.70
CA SER A 142 20.07 0.81 -0.99
C SER A 142 20.66 2.20 -0.78
N ASN A 143 21.98 2.25 -0.71
CA ASN A 143 22.68 3.52 -0.61
C ASN A 143 22.53 4.36 -1.88
N SER A 144 22.73 5.66 -1.73
CA SER A 144 22.89 6.57 -2.85
C SER A 144 23.99 6.06 -3.79
N ILE A 145 23.79 6.22 -5.10
CA ILE A 145 24.82 5.98 -6.11
C ILE A 145 25.82 7.14 -6.21
N SER A 146 25.58 8.23 -5.49
CA SER A 146 26.53 9.34 -5.40
C SER A 146 27.74 8.97 -4.52
N SER A 147 28.80 9.74 -4.62
CA SER A 147 30.06 9.45 -3.94
C SER A 147 29.97 9.40 -2.41
N ASP A 148 28.93 10.01 -1.82
CA ASP A 148 28.66 10.00 -0.39
C ASP A 148 28.05 8.69 0.12
N ALA A 149 27.54 7.87 -0.80
CA ALA A 149 26.90 6.58 -0.50
C ALA A 149 25.89 6.63 0.68
N THR A 150 25.19 7.75 0.84
CA THR A 150 24.22 7.94 1.94
C THR A 150 23.18 6.80 1.94
N PRO A 151 22.93 6.14 3.08
CA PRO A 151 21.95 5.07 3.19
C PRO A 151 20.52 5.52 2.88
N TYR A 152 19.64 4.58 2.51
CA TYR A 152 18.21 4.81 2.27
C TYR A 152 17.87 5.80 1.14
N ARG A 153 18.82 6.06 0.22
CA ARG A 153 18.59 7.01 -0.86
C ARG A 153 18.19 6.37 -2.19
N THR A 154 18.06 5.05 -2.22
CA THR A 154 17.63 4.31 -3.42
C THR A 154 16.59 3.28 -3.05
N LEU A 155 15.40 3.36 -3.66
CA LEU A 155 14.36 2.35 -3.60
C LEU A 155 14.60 1.35 -4.74
N VAL A 156 14.61 0.07 -4.41
CA VAL A 156 14.87 -1.03 -5.35
C VAL A 156 13.70 -1.99 -5.38
N SER A 157 13.17 -2.27 -6.56
CA SER A 157 12.21 -3.34 -6.83
C SER A 157 12.41 -3.86 -8.25
N TYR A 158 12.81 -5.10 -8.37
CA TYR A 158 12.99 -5.78 -9.65
C TYR A 158 11.68 -6.30 -10.22
N LYS A 159 10.59 -6.28 -9.43
CA LYS A 159 9.28 -6.83 -9.82
C LYS A 159 9.40 -8.22 -10.40
N GLU A 160 10.04 -9.11 -9.69
CA GLU A 160 10.40 -10.46 -10.15
C GLU A 160 9.20 -11.32 -10.48
N THR A 161 8.03 -11.01 -9.89
CA THR A 161 6.75 -11.61 -10.27
C THR A 161 6.42 -11.44 -11.75
N TRP A 162 6.87 -10.34 -12.37
CA TRP A 162 6.74 -10.11 -13.80
C TRP A 162 7.81 -10.83 -14.64
N GLY A 163 8.87 -11.28 -14.02
CA GLY A 163 9.88 -12.11 -14.64
C GLY A 163 9.54 -13.59 -14.49
N ALA A 164 9.73 -14.40 -15.52
CA ALA A 164 9.44 -15.83 -15.51
C ALA A 164 10.31 -16.60 -14.49
N ASN A 165 10.03 -16.49 -13.21
CA ASN A 165 10.73 -17.16 -12.09
C ASN A 165 12.24 -16.86 -11.98
N GLN A 166 12.68 -15.71 -12.47
CA GLN A 166 14.08 -15.32 -12.39
C GLN A 166 14.33 -14.49 -11.14
N ASN A 167 15.32 -14.87 -10.37
CA ASN A 167 15.89 -13.98 -9.35
C ASN A 167 16.71 -12.92 -10.07
N LEU A 168 16.11 -11.75 -10.27
CA LEU A 168 16.75 -10.62 -10.96
C LEU A 168 17.50 -9.72 -9.98
N ASP A 169 17.06 -9.68 -8.73
CA ASP A 169 17.75 -8.91 -7.69
C ASP A 169 19.10 -9.58 -7.38
N PRO A 170 20.24 -8.85 -7.47
CA PRO A 170 21.54 -9.40 -7.17
C PRO A 170 21.75 -9.74 -5.69
N THR A 171 20.80 -9.36 -4.83
CA THR A 171 20.78 -9.77 -3.43
C THR A 171 19.96 -11.04 -3.25
N ASN A 172 19.93 -11.59 -2.05
CA ASN A 172 19.11 -12.75 -1.72
C ASN A 172 17.68 -12.37 -1.28
N GLN A 173 17.20 -11.19 -1.66
CA GLN A 173 15.87 -10.72 -1.35
C GLN A 173 14.95 -10.83 -2.56
N TRP A 174 13.73 -11.29 -2.32
CA TRP A 174 12.67 -11.21 -3.30
C TRP A 174 12.12 -9.78 -3.32
N THR A 175 12.04 -9.19 -4.51
CA THR A 175 11.42 -7.87 -4.74
C THR A 175 10.31 -7.95 -5.80
N GLY A 176 9.64 -9.10 -5.88
CA GLY A 176 8.36 -9.31 -6.56
C GLY A 176 7.19 -8.94 -5.65
N THR A 177 6.00 -9.50 -5.91
CA THR A 177 4.87 -9.34 -5.01
C THR A 177 5.08 -10.13 -3.72
N TRP A 178 4.52 -9.66 -2.61
CA TRP A 178 4.62 -10.33 -1.33
C TRP A 178 4.01 -11.73 -1.35
N ARG A 179 2.87 -11.88 -2.04
CA ARG A 179 2.12 -13.15 -2.13
C ARG A 179 2.77 -14.21 -3.03
N ASP A 180 3.75 -13.85 -3.84
CA ASP A 180 4.30 -14.76 -4.85
C ASP A 180 5.18 -15.85 -4.23
N PRO A 181 4.82 -17.13 -4.34
CA PRO A 181 5.58 -18.23 -3.74
C PRO A 181 6.80 -18.66 -4.59
N ARG A 182 7.01 -18.07 -5.77
CA ARG A 182 7.95 -18.56 -6.78
C ARG A 182 9.40 -18.18 -6.56
N GLY A 183 9.74 -17.49 -5.49
CA GLY A 183 11.13 -17.12 -5.20
C GLY A 183 12.05 -18.35 -5.21
N PRO A 184 13.29 -18.27 -5.76
CA PRO A 184 14.25 -19.36 -5.72
C PRO A 184 14.52 -19.85 -4.30
N ALA A 185 14.95 -21.09 -4.16
CA ALA A 185 15.28 -21.65 -2.85
C ALA A 185 16.31 -20.77 -2.11
N GLY A 186 16.00 -20.43 -0.87
CA GLY A 186 16.83 -19.55 -0.04
C GLY A 186 16.62 -18.04 -0.25
N THR A 187 15.71 -17.62 -1.14
CA THR A 187 15.27 -16.22 -1.19
C THR A 187 14.44 -15.86 0.04
N VAL A 188 14.53 -14.61 0.48
CA VAL A 188 13.81 -14.10 1.64
C VAL A 188 12.69 -13.16 1.18
N GLY A 189 11.50 -13.31 1.74
CA GLY A 189 10.41 -12.35 1.60
C GLY A 189 9.46 -12.57 0.43
N ASN A 190 9.23 -13.80 0.07
CA ASN A 190 8.15 -14.21 -0.80
C ASN A 190 7.16 -15.12 -0.04
N ASN A 191 6.00 -15.38 -0.62
CA ASN A 191 4.95 -16.22 -0.03
C ASN A 191 4.42 -15.72 1.33
N ASP A 192 4.28 -14.40 1.43
CA ASP A 192 3.76 -13.72 2.61
C ASP A 192 2.70 -12.69 2.17
N PRO A 193 1.46 -13.14 1.92
CA PRO A 193 0.44 -12.31 1.28
C PRO A 193 -0.02 -11.16 2.16
N GLU A 194 -0.51 -10.11 1.54
CA GLU A 194 -0.89 -8.84 2.14
C GLU A 194 -2.03 -9.01 3.13
N ASN A 195 -2.99 -9.90 2.85
CA ASN A 195 -4.13 -10.15 3.71
C ASN A 195 -3.77 -10.75 5.08
N ALA A 196 -2.59 -11.34 5.22
CA ALA A 196 -2.09 -11.77 6.53
C ALA A 196 -1.87 -10.58 7.48
N LEU A 197 -1.57 -9.40 6.95
CA LEU A 197 -1.42 -8.16 7.70
C LEU A 197 -2.72 -7.36 7.74
N MET A 198 -3.33 -7.11 6.58
CA MET A 198 -4.42 -6.15 6.41
C MET A 198 -5.82 -6.78 6.48
N GLY A 199 -5.93 -8.09 6.26
CA GLY A 199 -7.21 -8.78 6.10
C GLY A 199 -7.78 -8.71 4.69
N THR A 200 -7.26 -7.84 3.86
CA THR A 200 -7.60 -7.69 2.44
C THR A 200 -6.35 -7.77 1.58
N MET A 201 -6.53 -8.03 0.30
CA MET A 201 -5.46 -8.03 -0.68
C MET A 201 -5.96 -7.57 -2.04
N PHE A 202 -5.12 -6.89 -2.80
CA PHE A 202 -5.42 -6.46 -4.16
C PHE A 202 -5.82 -7.65 -5.05
N LYS A 203 -6.93 -7.49 -5.76
CA LYS A 203 -7.48 -8.56 -6.61
C LYS A 203 -7.88 -8.09 -7.99
N VAL A 204 -8.43 -6.89 -8.10
CA VAL A 204 -9.03 -6.41 -9.35
C VAL A 204 -8.42 -5.08 -9.74
N ASP A 205 -7.92 -5.03 -10.97
CA ASP A 205 -7.54 -3.81 -11.69
C ASP A 205 -8.59 -3.55 -12.75
N SER A 206 -9.44 -2.55 -12.54
CA SER A 206 -10.59 -2.25 -13.37
C SER A 206 -10.75 -0.74 -13.58
N TYR A 207 -11.14 -0.33 -14.78
CA TYR A 207 -11.45 1.07 -15.08
C TYR A 207 -12.89 1.45 -14.69
N VAL A 208 -13.57 0.61 -13.94
CA VAL A 208 -14.92 0.86 -13.41
C VAL A 208 -14.82 1.42 -12.01
N LEU A 209 -15.66 2.40 -11.71
CA LEU A 209 -15.86 2.94 -10.37
C LEU A 209 -17.22 2.51 -9.85
N ASP A 210 -17.29 2.06 -8.62
CA ASP A 210 -18.52 1.58 -8.01
C ASP A 210 -18.75 2.16 -6.60
N THR A 211 -19.81 1.71 -5.95
CA THR A 211 -20.20 2.14 -4.62
C THR A 211 -19.97 1.03 -3.59
N ILE A 212 -19.67 1.41 -2.36
CA ILE A 212 -19.67 0.47 -1.24
C ILE A 212 -21.12 0.14 -0.92
N THR A 213 -21.47 -1.15 -0.90
CA THR A 213 -22.76 -1.63 -0.46
C THR A 213 -22.65 -2.36 0.88
N VAL A 214 -23.65 -2.13 1.75
CA VAL A 214 -23.71 -2.74 3.08
C VAL A 214 -25.02 -3.51 3.20
N PRO A 215 -24.99 -4.84 3.10
CA PRO A 215 -26.16 -5.66 3.34
C PRO A 215 -26.54 -5.65 4.83
N TYR A 216 -27.81 -5.95 5.12
CA TYR A 216 -28.33 -5.99 6.49
C TYR A 216 -27.48 -6.84 7.44
N ASP A 217 -26.93 -7.95 6.98
CA ASP A 217 -26.14 -8.85 7.82
C ASP A 217 -24.84 -8.20 8.32
N ASP A 218 -24.28 -7.25 7.57
CA ASP A 218 -23.09 -6.48 7.94
C ASP A 218 -23.44 -5.19 8.72
N ALA A 219 -24.69 -4.74 8.65
CA ALA A 219 -25.14 -3.46 9.23
C ALA A 219 -25.11 -3.42 10.77
N ASN A 220 -25.13 -4.57 11.41
CA ASN A 220 -25.11 -4.69 12.88
C ASN A 220 -23.73 -4.44 13.50
N GLN A 221 -22.69 -4.24 12.70
CA GLN A 221 -21.37 -4.01 13.19
C GLN A 221 -21.24 -2.63 13.85
N ARG A 222 -20.49 -2.55 14.94
CA ARG A 222 -20.35 -1.33 15.74
C ARG A 222 -19.84 -0.11 14.95
N PHE A 223 -19.17 -0.33 13.80
CA PHE A 223 -18.68 0.74 12.94
C PHE A 223 -19.82 1.52 12.29
N TRP A 224 -20.96 0.90 12.07
CA TRP A 224 -22.14 1.54 11.48
C TRP A 224 -23.04 2.23 12.52
N ARG A 225 -22.71 2.12 13.82
CA ARG A 225 -23.50 2.78 14.88
C ARG A 225 -23.61 4.30 14.61
N ASN A 226 -24.75 4.86 14.94
CA ASN A 226 -25.07 6.27 14.73
C ASN A 226 -25.12 6.70 13.25
N THR A 227 -25.28 5.76 12.35
CA THR A 227 -25.57 6.01 10.93
C THR A 227 -26.90 5.35 10.56
N SER A 228 -27.50 5.79 9.44
CA SER A 228 -28.73 5.16 8.90
C SER A 228 -28.53 3.70 8.47
N ILE A 229 -27.30 3.24 8.30
CA ILE A 229 -26.98 1.85 7.98
C ILE A 229 -27.39 0.93 9.14
N ALA A 230 -27.20 1.36 10.37
CA ALA A 230 -27.59 0.58 11.55
C ALA A 230 -29.12 0.35 11.68
N ASP A 231 -29.91 1.12 10.94
CA ASP A 231 -31.38 1.03 10.96
C ASP A 231 -31.96 0.10 9.86
N LEU A 232 -31.09 -0.54 9.06
CA LEU A 232 -31.54 -1.46 8.01
C LEU A 232 -32.37 -2.61 8.58
N GLN A 233 -33.34 -3.04 7.79
CA GLN A 233 -34.20 -4.19 8.09
C GLN A 233 -33.75 -5.43 7.28
N PRO A 234 -34.12 -6.64 7.71
CA PRO A 234 -33.79 -7.86 6.98
C PRO A 234 -34.10 -7.77 5.49
N GLY A 235 -33.13 -8.13 4.63
CA GLY A 235 -33.24 -8.09 3.18
C GLY A 235 -32.98 -6.72 2.55
N GLN A 236 -32.69 -5.69 3.33
CA GLN A 236 -32.28 -4.39 2.81
C GLN A 236 -30.75 -4.31 2.63
N THR A 237 -30.32 -3.46 1.72
CA THR A 237 -28.92 -3.10 1.47
C THR A 237 -28.82 -1.59 1.37
N ALA A 238 -27.90 -0.98 2.10
CA ALA A 238 -27.54 0.42 1.92
C ALA A 238 -26.44 0.55 0.84
N SER A 239 -26.44 1.68 0.17
CA SER A 239 -25.35 2.07 -0.73
C SER A 239 -24.78 3.40 -0.27
N LEU A 240 -23.47 3.48 -0.18
CA LEU A 240 -22.77 4.73 0.04
C LEU A 240 -22.75 5.56 -1.25
N ASN A 241 -22.05 6.69 -1.23
CA ASN A 241 -21.94 7.50 -2.44
C ASN A 241 -21.24 6.75 -3.56
N LYS A 242 -21.57 7.11 -4.80
CA LYS A 242 -20.93 6.53 -5.99
C LYS A 242 -19.45 6.86 -6.04
N ASN A 243 -18.69 6.01 -6.72
CA ASN A 243 -17.27 6.17 -7.01
C ASN A 243 -16.35 6.12 -5.80
N TYR A 244 -16.73 5.43 -4.74
CA TYR A 244 -15.84 5.16 -3.62
C TYR A 244 -14.95 3.93 -3.83
N LEU A 245 -15.40 2.96 -4.62
CA LEU A 245 -14.62 1.81 -5.02
C LEU A 245 -14.11 1.99 -6.44
N GLY A 246 -12.91 1.58 -6.67
CA GLY A 246 -12.30 1.56 -7.96
C GLY A 246 -10.95 2.27 -7.88
N TYR A 247 -10.16 2.13 -8.72
CA TYR A 247 -9.97 1.35 -9.93
C TYR A 247 -9.14 0.08 -9.64
N GLU A 248 -8.38 0.08 -8.54
CA GLU A 248 -7.71 -1.06 -7.94
C GLU A 248 -8.44 -1.43 -6.64
N TRP A 249 -8.90 -2.66 -6.57
CA TRP A 249 -9.83 -3.11 -5.54
C TRP A 249 -9.24 -4.26 -4.74
N ASP A 250 -9.45 -4.21 -3.45
CA ASP A 250 -9.10 -5.29 -2.55
C ASP A 250 -10.28 -6.24 -2.33
N GLU A 251 -9.94 -7.50 -2.13
CA GLU A 251 -10.84 -8.55 -1.69
C GLU A 251 -10.35 -9.07 -0.33
N ALA A 252 -11.29 -9.49 0.53
CA ALA A 252 -10.99 -10.27 1.72
C ALA A 252 -11.14 -11.77 1.37
N PRO A 253 -10.09 -12.45 0.91
CA PRO A 253 -10.18 -13.86 0.55
C PRO A 253 -10.40 -14.71 1.81
N ASP A 254 -11.10 -15.83 1.62
CA ASP A 254 -11.26 -16.84 2.67
C ASP A 254 -10.17 -17.91 2.46
N ASP A 255 -8.99 -17.63 2.94
CA ASP A 255 -7.82 -18.49 2.81
C ASP A 255 -7.07 -18.64 4.15
N ASP A 256 -6.06 -19.50 4.18
CA ASP A 256 -5.28 -19.81 5.38
C ASP A 256 -4.46 -18.61 5.91
N SER A 257 -4.32 -17.54 5.12
CA SER A 257 -3.60 -16.33 5.50
C SER A 257 -4.51 -15.28 6.13
N ALA A 258 -5.82 -15.41 6.01
CA ALA A 258 -6.77 -14.46 6.57
C ALA A 258 -6.64 -14.38 8.10
N PRO A 259 -6.61 -13.17 8.69
CA PRO A 259 -6.54 -13.01 10.14
C PRO A 259 -7.73 -13.69 10.84
N ALA A 260 -7.47 -14.41 11.92
CA ALA A 260 -8.52 -15.00 12.74
C ALA A 260 -9.46 -13.91 13.26
N GLY A 261 -10.77 -14.10 13.10
CA GLY A 261 -11.77 -13.15 13.57
C GLY A 261 -12.01 -11.97 12.61
N LEU A 262 -11.59 -12.07 11.36
CA LEU A 262 -11.92 -11.10 10.32
C LEU A 262 -13.44 -10.88 10.25
N VAL A 263 -13.86 -9.62 10.30
CA VAL A 263 -15.27 -9.22 10.22
C VAL A 263 -15.46 -8.33 9.00
N ARG A 264 -16.31 -8.75 8.08
CA ARG A 264 -16.70 -7.95 6.93
C ARG A 264 -17.67 -6.85 7.35
N LEU A 265 -17.45 -5.63 6.85
CA LEU A 265 -18.29 -4.47 7.14
C LEU A 265 -19.14 -4.06 5.94
N SER A 266 -18.81 -4.56 4.78
CA SER A 266 -19.49 -4.28 3.51
C SER A 266 -19.25 -5.41 2.53
N SER A 267 -20.08 -5.52 1.52
CA SER A 267 -19.92 -6.48 0.43
C SER A 267 -20.49 -5.87 -0.85
N THR A 268 -19.65 -5.67 -1.86
CA THR A 268 -20.04 -5.14 -3.15
C THR A 268 -19.71 -6.17 -4.23
N THR A 269 -20.68 -6.45 -5.11
CA THR A 269 -20.44 -7.25 -6.30
C THR A 269 -20.12 -6.29 -7.45
N LEU A 270 -19.04 -6.56 -8.15
CA LEU A 270 -18.61 -5.81 -9.32
C LEU A 270 -19.32 -6.34 -10.56
N ASP A 271 -19.84 -5.46 -11.42
CA ASP A 271 -20.47 -5.79 -12.70
C ASP A 271 -19.50 -5.66 -13.88
#